data_d3c70d1e13120fb88ade3369e3f42a57
#
_entry.id   d3c70d1e13120fb88ade3369e3f42a57
#
_cell.length_a   1.000
_cell.length_b   1.000
_cell.length_c   1.000
_cell.angle_alpha   90.00
_cell.angle_beta   90.00
_cell.angle_gamma   90.00
#
_symmetry.space_group_name_H-M   'P 1'
#
loop_
_entity.id
_entity.type
_entity.pdbx_description
1 polymer ?
#
loop_
_entity_poly.entity_id
_entity_poly.type
_entity_poly.pdbx_seq_one_letter_code
_entity_poly.pdbx_strand_id
1 'polypeptide(L)'
;MRKKLAGNNPGHNSIPGTDQLAPDLRRIIDECLFGKIWTRPGLDLKERSICTISVLMANGQMLLLRRHIERGLTVGLTPAQIVEVFIQLTFYVGIPQVENALLLTRDIFEANSVEFEATTEYDTSKSVEQLHQEGMAKHEEHYQDIDAYLDDDASDAEIEIERLVNEYHWGAIYTRPHLSAKERAMCSLAALSAVGVYDRQVRRRIDGALKLGMTPSEILEVFIQVMLYGGYFSTRSAIRVARSVFAEKGLTV
;
A
#
# COMPACT_ATOMS: atom_id res chain seq x y z
N MET A 1 -6.08 -20.02 8.77
CA MET A 1 -5.33 -18.88 8.21
C MET A 1 -4.44 -18.21 9.26
N ARG A 2 -4.96 -17.70 10.37
CA ARG A 2 -4.16 -16.99 11.39
C ARG A 2 -2.89 -17.74 11.83
N LYS A 3 -2.98 -19.05 12.12
CA LYS A 3 -1.80 -19.87 12.46
C LYS A 3 -0.76 -19.92 11.33
N LYS A 4 -1.19 -19.97 10.08
CA LYS A 4 -0.30 -19.95 8.92
C LYS A 4 0.49 -18.63 8.83
N LEU A 5 -0.17 -17.49 9.10
CA LEU A 5 0.47 -16.17 9.11
C LEU A 5 1.38 -15.95 10.33
N ALA A 6 1.09 -16.60 11.44
CA ALA A 6 1.89 -16.49 12.66
C ALA A 6 3.18 -17.32 12.62
N GLY A 7 3.27 -18.28 11.69
CA GLY A 7 4.41 -19.20 11.63
C GLY A 7 4.61 -19.93 12.96
N ASN A 8 5.86 -20.04 13.38
CA ASN A 8 6.25 -20.69 14.64
C ASN A 8 6.16 -19.78 15.86
N ASN A 9 5.74 -18.52 15.71
CA ASN A 9 5.66 -17.56 16.82
C ASN A 9 4.24 -17.46 17.38
N PRO A 10 3.92 -18.13 18.53
CA PRO A 10 2.59 -18.12 19.12
C PRO A 10 2.17 -16.74 19.64
N GLY A 11 3.13 -15.84 19.93
CA GLY A 11 2.88 -14.45 20.36
C GLY A 11 2.21 -13.60 19.27
N HIS A 12 2.27 -14.02 18.01
CA HIS A 12 1.64 -13.32 16.88
C HIS A 12 0.15 -13.64 16.73
N ASN A 13 -0.43 -14.46 17.60
CA ASN A 13 -1.83 -14.86 17.46
C ASN A 13 -2.84 -13.83 17.98
N SER A 14 -2.51 -13.03 18.99
CA SER A 14 -3.38 -11.97 19.54
C SER A 14 -2.58 -10.84 20.19
N ILE A 15 -3.22 -9.68 20.36
CA ILE A 15 -2.66 -8.65 21.23
C ILE A 15 -2.92 -9.10 22.68
N PRO A 16 -1.87 -9.24 23.51
CA PRO A 16 -2.05 -9.68 24.89
C PRO A 16 -3.10 -8.83 25.62
N GLY A 17 -4.01 -9.49 26.33
CA GLY A 17 -5.06 -8.83 27.10
C GLY A 17 -6.34 -8.45 26.34
N THR A 18 -6.33 -8.35 25.01
CA THR A 18 -7.54 -7.99 24.25
C THR A 18 -8.61 -9.08 24.28
N ASP A 19 -8.19 -10.33 24.28
CA ASP A 19 -9.10 -11.49 24.34
C ASP A 19 -9.87 -11.57 25.67
N GLN A 20 -9.27 -11.06 26.75
CA GLN A 20 -9.90 -11.02 28.09
C GLN A 20 -10.91 -9.89 28.19
N LEU A 21 -10.65 -8.77 27.52
CA LEU A 21 -11.54 -7.60 27.52
C LEU A 21 -12.71 -7.74 26.55
N ALA A 22 -12.49 -8.39 25.43
CA ALA A 22 -13.49 -8.47 24.35
C ALA A 22 -13.43 -9.85 23.63
N PRO A 23 -13.89 -10.93 24.28
CA PRO A 23 -13.81 -12.29 23.70
C PRO A 23 -14.62 -12.42 22.40
N ASP A 24 -15.76 -11.72 22.28
CA ASP A 24 -16.56 -11.72 21.08
C ASP A 24 -15.85 -11.05 19.89
N LEU A 25 -15.11 -9.98 20.14
CA LEU A 25 -14.26 -9.35 19.11
C LEU A 25 -13.21 -10.34 18.59
N ARG A 26 -12.65 -11.16 19.48
CA ARG A 26 -11.72 -12.21 19.08
C ARG A 26 -12.37 -13.19 18.10
N ARG A 27 -13.58 -13.61 18.38
CA ARG A 27 -14.34 -14.49 17.50
C ARG A 27 -14.60 -13.85 16.15
N ILE A 28 -14.99 -12.57 16.11
CA ILE A 28 -15.20 -11.81 14.87
C ILE A 28 -13.89 -11.76 14.05
N ILE A 29 -12.76 -11.49 14.70
CA ILE A 29 -11.45 -11.48 14.03
C ILE A 29 -11.15 -12.85 13.42
N ASP A 30 -11.36 -13.93 14.15
CA ASP A 30 -11.06 -15.27 13.66
C ASP A 30 -11.99 -15.72 12.52
N GLU A 31 -13.28 -15.48 12.64
CA GLU A 31 -14.28 -15.90 11.66
C GLU A 31 -14.30 -14.98 10.44
N CYS A 32 -14.34 -13.66 10.63
CA CYS A 32 -14.46 -12.72 9.54
C CYS A 32 -13.09 -12.41 8.89
N LEU A 33 -12.14 -11.88 9.67
CA LEU A 33 -10.86 -11.44 9.12
C LEU A 33 -10.05 -12.63 8.59
N PHE A 34 -9.72 -13.58 9.48
CA PHE A 34 -8.87 -14.71 9.08
C PHE A 34 -9.60 -15.84 8.38
N GLY A 35 -10.91 -16.00 8.62
CA GLY A 35 -11.74 -17.06 8.05
C GLY A 35 -12.40 -16.71 6.73
N LYS A 36 -12.68 -15.44 6.48
CA LYS A 36 -13.41 -14.98 5.27
C LYS A 36 -12.58 -14.07 4.37
N ILE A 37 -11.79 -13.13 4.92
CA ILE A 37 -11.04 -12.15 4.12
C ILE A 37 -9.69 -12.73 3.68
N TRP A 38 -8.84 -13.15 4.62
CA TRP A 38 -7.51 -13.69 4.31
C TRP A 38 -7.50 -15.01 3.53
N THR A 39 -8.63 -15.70 3.42
CA THR A 39 -8.76 -16.96 2.68
C THR A 39 -9.30 -16.81 1.26
N ARG A 40 -9.64 -15.59 0.84
CA ARG A 40 -10.16 -15.33 -0.50
C ARG A 40 -9.10 -15.59 -1.57
N PRO A 41 -9.47 -16.12 -2.75
CA PRO A 41 -8.52 -16.54 -3.77
C PRO A 41 -7.94 -15.42 -4.63
N GLY A 42 -8.56 -14.23 -4.66
CA GLY A 42 -8.25 -13.18 -5.65
C GLY A 42 -6.89 -12.49 -5.50
N LEU A 43 -6.24 -12.58 -4.32
CA LEU A 43 -4.87 -12.14 -4.07
C LEU A 43 -4.10 -13.23 -3.34
N ASP A 44 -2.81 -13.34 -3.57
CA ASP A 44 -1.95 -14.22 -2.80
C ASP A 44 -1.63 -13.66 -1.40
N LEU A 45 -0.90 -14.41 -0.58
CA LEU A 45 -0.62 -14.00 0.81
C LEU A 45 0.41 -12.87 0.90
N LYS A 46 1.32 -12.74 -0.07
CA LYS A 46 2.29 -11.64 -0.14
C LYS A 46 1.57 -10.34 -0.52
N GLU A 47 0.74 -10.37 -1.55
CA GLU A 47 -0.09 -9.26 -2.00
C GLU A 47 -1.02 -8.76 -0.88
N ARG A 48 -1.69 -9.70 -0.16
CA ARG A 48 -2.51 -9.36 1.01
C ARG A 48 -1.69 -8.73 2.13
N SER A 49 -0.45 -9.18 2.33
CA SER A 49 0.46 -8.59 3.34
C SER A 49 0.90 -7.18 2.92
N ILE A 50 1.22 -6.94 1.65
CA ILE A 50 1.53 -5.61 1.11
C ILE A 50 0.35 -4.65 1.37
N CYS A 51 -0.87 -5.03 0.99
CA CYS A 51 -2.07 -4.22 1.25
C CYS A 51 -2.26 -3.93 2.74
N THR A 52 -2.07 -4.94 3.60
CA THR A 52 -2.27 -4.79 5.05
C THR A 52 -1.20 -3.91 5.69
N ILE A 53 0.06 -4.07 5.32
CA ILE A 53 1.17 -3.20 5.77
C ILE A 53 0.89 -1.76 5.34
N SER A 54 0.47 -1.55 4.09
CA SER A 54 0.18 -0.23 3.54
C SER A 54 -0.95 0.49 4.29
N VAL A 55 -2.08 -0.18 4.55
CA VAL A 55 -3.20 0.43 5.27
C VAL A 55 -2.86 0.71 6.74
N LEU A 56 -2.12 -0.17 7.40
CA LEU A 56 -1.71 0.03 8.79
C LEU A 56 -0.74 1.20 8.93
N MET A 57 0.18 1.34 7.98
CA MET A 57 1.08 2.47 7.91
C MET A 57 0.31 3.76 7.64
N ALA A 58 -0.61 3.78 6.67
CA ALA A 58 -1.42 4.96 6.35
C ALA A 58 -2.24 5.46 7.57
N ASN A 59 -2.68 4.55 8.42
CA ASN A 59 -3.43 4.86 9.64
C ASN A 59 -2.53 5.04 10.89
N GLY A 60 -1.21 4.98 10.78
CA GLY A 60 -0.28 5.12 11.91
C GLY A 60 -0.38 4.01 12.96
N GLN A 61 -0.85 2.83 12.60
CA GLN A 61 -1.14 1.72 13.53
C GLN A 61 0.12 0.87 13.83
N MET A 62 1.14 1.48 14.43
CA MET A 62 2.48 0.89 14.61
C MET A 62 2.48 -0.43 15.38
N LEU A 63 1.61 -0.60 16.39
CA LEU A 63 1.51 -1.86 17.14
C LEU A 63 1.06 -3.04 16.26
N LEU A 64 0.08 -2.83 15.40
CA LEU A 64 -0.38 -3.84 14.45
C LEU A 64 0.58 -3.98 13.26
N LEU A 65 1.20 -2.89 12.83
CA LEU A 65 2.21 -2.88 11.77
C LEU A 65 3.37 -3.82 12.12
N ARG A 66 3.90 -3.79 13.36
CA ARG A 66 4.91 -4.74 13.85
C ARG A 66 4.55 -6.18 13.50
N ARG A 67 3.35 -6.60 13.84
CA ARG A 67 2.88 -7.98 13.60
C ARG A 67 2.73 -8.31 12.13
N HIS A 68 2.31 -7.35 11.32
CA HIS A 68 2.11 -7.59 9.90
C HIS A 68 3.41 -7.54 9.10
N ILE A 69 4.46 -6.87 9.59
CA ILE A 69 5.83 -7.01 9.08
C ILE A 69 6.32 -8.45 9.32
N GLU A 70 6.23 -8.95 10.56
CA GLU A 70 6.64 -10.32 10.92
C GLU A 70 5.85 -11.39 10.12
N ARG A 71 4.54 -11.19 9.94
CA ARG A 71 3.71 -12.05 9.09
C ARG A 71 4.08 -11.96 7.62
N GLY A 72 4.41 -10.77 7.12
CA GLY A 72 4.91 -10.56 5.77
C GLY A 72 6.17 -11.38 5.51
N LEU A 73 7.14 -11.36 6.42
CA LEU A 73 8.32 -12.21 6.37
C LEU A 73 7.95 -13.71 6.37
N THR A 74 7.01 -14.11 7.24
CA THR A 74 6.54 -15.50 7.34
C THR A 74 5.92 -16.00 6.02
N VAL A 75 5.20 -15.17 5.29
CA VAL A 75 4.59 -15.55 4.00
C VAL A 75 5.53 -15.33 2.81
N GLY A 76 6.76 -14.88 3.06
CA GLY A 76 7.83 -14.81 2.08
C GLY A 76 8.00 -13.45 1.40
N LEU A 77 7.52 -12.35 1.99
CA LEU A 77 8.02 -11.03 1.60
C LEU A 77 9.50 -10.92 1.97
N THR A 78 10.30 -10.38 1.08
CA THR A 78 11.69 -10.09 1.38
C THR A 78 11.81 -8.85 2.28
N PRO A 79 12.89 -8.73 3.08
CA PRO A 79 13.16 -7.50 3.82
C PRO A 79 13.17 -6.25 2.92
N ALA A 80 13.74 -6.35 1.73
CA ALA A 80 13.77 -5.28 0.74
C ALA A 80 12.36 -4.88 0.26
N GLN A 81 11.47 -5.84 0.01
CA GLN A 81 10.07 -5.54 -0.35
C GLN A 81 9.34 -4.80 0.77
N ILE A 82 9.54 -5.19 2.04
CA ILE A 82 8.90 -4.53 3.18
C ILE A 82 9.38 -3.07 3.30
N VAL A 83 10.68 -2.83 3.21
CA VAL A 83 11.24 -1.47 3.23
C VAL A 83 10.73 -0.64 2.05
N GLU A 84 10.66 -1.25 0.86
CA GLU A 84 10.17 -0.58 -0.34
C GLU A 84 8.69 -0.18 -0.26
N VAL A 85 7.83 -0.94 0.44
CA VAL A 85 6.45 -0.52 0.73
C VAL A 85 6.42 0.82 1.47
N PHE A 86 7.32 1.03 2.44
CA PHE A 86 7.38 2.30 3.19
C PHE A 86 7.88 3.44 2.33
N ILE A 87 8.93 3.21 1.54
CA ILE A 87 9.46 4.21 0.61
C ILE A 87 8.38 4.60 -0.42
N GLN A 88 7.67 3.61 -0.98
CA GLN A 88 6.55 3.81 -1.91
C GLN A 88 5.46 4.74 -1.35
N LEU A 89 5.21 4.66 -0.05
CA LEU A 89 4.13 5.41 0.60
C LEU A 89 4.54 6.81 1.08
N THR A 90 5.79 7.24 0.88
CA THR A 90 6.30 8.53 1.37
C THR A 90 5.40 9.71 1.00
N PHE A 91 4.97 9.80 -0.25
CA PHE A 91 4.10 10.87 -0.74
C PHE A 91 2.60 10.69 -0.39
N TYR A 92 2.22 9.56 0.22
CA TYR A 92 0.85 9.30 0.67
C TYR A 92 0.64 9.60 2.15
N VAL A 93 1.67 9.36 2.97
CA VAL A 93 1.54 9.41 4.44
C VAL A 93 2.51 10.39 5.10
N GLY A 94 3.47 10.91 4.34
CA GLY A 94 4.50 11.84 4.82
C GLY A 94 5.70 11.15 5.50
N ILE A 95 6.84 11.84 5.49
CA ILE A 95 8.12 11.36 6.01
C ILE A 95 8.06 10.88 7.46
N PRO A 96 7.41 11.57 8.42
CA PRO A 96 7.41 11.13 9.81
C PRO A 96 6.83 9.72 10.02
N GLN A 97 5.80 9.35 9.27
CA GLN A 97 5.23 8.01 9.32
C GLN A 97 6.19 6.96 8.74
N VAL A 98 6.89 7.30 7.66
CA VAL A 98 7.89 6.43 7.02
C VAL A 98 9.05 6.15 7.98
N GLU A 99 9.61 7.19 8.59
CA GLU A 99 10.71 7.06 9.56
C GLU A 99 10.32 6.19 10.75
N ASN A 100 9.12 6.40 11.33
CA ASN A 100 8.61 5.57 12.41
C ASN A 100 8.47 4.09 11.99
N ALA A 101 7.98 3.82 10.78
CA ALA A 101 7.87 2.46 10.25
C ALA A 101 9.25 1.82 10.00
N LEU A 102 10.23 2.57 9.51
CA LEU A 102 11.60 2.09 9.30
C LEU A 102 12.30 1.77 10.62
N LEU A 103 12.18 2.64 11.64
CA LEU A 103 12.72 2.37 12.98
C LEU A 103 12.11 1.11 13.59
N LEU A 104 10.79 0.98 13.51
CA LEU A 104 10.08 -0.23 13.95
C LEU A 104 10.57 -1.48 13.22
N THR A 105 10.82 -1.37 11.91
CA THR A 105 11.25 -2.48 11.07
C THR A 105 12.68 -2.91 11.41
N ARG A 106 13.60 -1.96 11.65
CA ARG A 106 14.94 -2.25 12.15
C ARG A 106 14.88 -3.10 13.41
N ASP A 107 14.10 -2.68 14.41
CA ASP A 107 13.95 -3.40 15.68
C ASP A 107 13.41 -4.82 15.47
N ILE A 108 12.51 -5.01 14.48
CA ILE A 108 11.98 -6.33 14.12
C ILE A 108 13.04 -7.20 13.47
N PHE A 109 13.82 -6.65 12.53
CA PHE A 109 14.86 -7.39 11.83
C PHE A 109 15.94 -7.84 12.81
N GLU A 110 16.39 -6.96 13.70
CA GLU A 110 17.32 -7.30 14.76
C GLU A 110 16.77 -8.41 15.68
N ALA A 111 15.55 -8.27 16.18
CA ALA A 111 14.93 -9.24 17.09
C ALA A 111 14.70 -10.63 16.48
N ASN A 112 14.54 -10.70 15.15
CA ASN A 112 14.30 -11.95 14.41
C ASN A 112 15.53 -12.44 13.63
N SER A 113 16.70 -11.83 13.83
CA SER A 113 17.94 -12.16 13.10
C SER A 113 17.76 -12.18 11.58
N VAL A 114 16.99 -11.20 11.06
CA VAL A 114 16.76 -11.01 9.64
C VAL A 114 17.94 -10.25 9.06
N GLU A 115 18.69 -10.88 8.16
CA GLU A 115 19.76 -10.22 7.44
C GLU A 115 19.17 -9.25 6.41
N PHE A 116 19.58 -8.00 6.47
CA PHE A 116 19.21 -6.95 5.52
C PHE A 116 20.35 -5.97 5.35
N GLU A 117 20.83 -5.85 4.13
CA GLU A 117 21.79 -4.82 3.72
C GLU A 117 21.03 -3.76 2.90
N ALA A 118 21.09 -2.52 3.38
CA ALA A 118 20.45 -1.41 2.68
C ALA A 118 21.26 -1.05 1.44
N THR A 119 20.57 -0.96 0.30
CA THR A 119 21.16 -0.51 -0.97
C THR A 119 20.75 0.93 -1.26
N THR A 120 21.67 1.69 -1.87
CA THR A 120 21.35 3.03 -2.37
C THR A 120 20.93 2.90 -3.84
N GLU A 121 19.65 3.05 -4.09
CA GLU A 121 19.09 3.02 -5.45
C GLU A 121 18.93 4.45 -6.04
N TYR A 122 19.19 5.47 -5.24
CA TYR A 122 19.13 6.86 -5.68
C TYR A 122 20.44 7.24 -6.38
N ASP A 123 20.35 7.51 -7.68
CA ASP A 123 21.50 7.96 -8.47
C ASP A 123 21.74 9.47 -8.27
N THR A 124 22.70 9.78 -7.41
CA THR A 124 23.09 11.17 -7.09
C THR A 124 23.80 11.89 -8.24
N SER A 125 24.16 11.20 -9.32
CA SER A 125 24.76 11.81 -10.52
C SER A 125 23.71 12.45 -11.45
N LYS A 126 22.44 12.08 -11.30
CA LYS A 126 21.35 12.63 -12.09
C LYS A 126 21.04 14.07 -11.69
N SER A 127 20.87 14.93 -12.69
CA SER A 127 20.32 16.26 -12.47
C SER A 127 18.82 16.18 -12.13
N VAL A 128 18.29 17.24 -11.51
CA VAL A 128 16.86 17.37 -11.22
C VAL A 128 16.02 17.27 -12.49
N GLU A 129 16.51 17.84 -13.58
CA GLU A 129 15.85 17.77 -14.90
C GLU A 129 15.78 16.32 -15.43
N GLN A 130 16.84 15.51 -15.24
CA GLN A 130 16.81 14.10 -15.60
C GLN A 130 15.83 13.30 -14.75
N LEU A 131 15.75 13.57 -13.44
CA LEU A 131 14.75 12.97 -12.56
C LEU A 131 13.33 13.34 -13.00
N HIS A 132 13.10 14.60 -13.39
CA HIS A 132 11.82 15.05 -13.90
C HIS A 132 11.41 14.30 -15.18
N GLN A 133 12.32 14.21 -16.16
CA GLN A 133 12.04 13.51 -17.41
C GLN A 133 11.77 12.01 -17.22
N GLU A 134 12.55 11.34 -16.39
CA GLU A 134 12.32 9.94 -16.01
C GLU A 134 11.00 9.78 -15.24
N GLY A 135 10.69 10.72 -14.37
CA GLY A 135 9.44 10.75 -13.62
C GLY A 135 8.23 10.90 -14.51
N MET A 136 8.27 11.81 -15.48
CA MET A 136 7.21 11.99 -16.48
C MET A 136 6.99 10.71 -17.30
N ALA A 137 8.06 10.09 -17.81
CA ALA A 137 7.97 8.83 -18.53
C ALA A 137 7.36 7.70 -17.68
N LYS A 138 7.78 7.62 -16.40
CA LYS A 138 7.24 6.63 -15.46
C LYS A 138 5.78 6.90 -15.10
N HIS A 139 5.41 8.16 -14.98
CA HIS A 139 4.03 8.58 -14.76
C HIS A 139 3.13 8.18 -15.93
N GLU A 140 3.59 8.39 -17.19
CA GLU A 140 2.89 7.97 -18.40
C GLU A 140 2.69 6.45 -18.50
N GLU A 141 3.64 5.64 -18.03
CA GLU A 141 3.45 4.18 -17.95
C GLU A 141 2.23 3.80 -17.10
N HIS A 142 1.94 4.57 -16.05
CA HIS A 142 0.88 4.28 -15.09
C HIS A 142 -0.46 4.96 -15.45
N TYR A 143 -0.43 6.17 -16.04
CA TYR A 143 -1.63 6.96 -16.31
C TYR A 143 -1.63 7.49 -17.76
N GLN A 144 -2.83 7.66 -18.33
CA GLN A 144 -2.99 8.21 -19.66
C GLN A 144 -2.91 9.74 -19.67
N ASP A 145 -3.30 10.37 -18.58
CA ASP A 145 -3.37 11.82 -18.42
C ASP A 145 -2.56 12.21 -17.18
N ILE A 146 -1.35 12.69 -17.45
CA ILE A 146 -0.40 13.08 -16.40
C ILE A 146 -0.74 14.45 -15.81
N ASP A 147 -1.41 15.33 -16.56
CA ASP A 147 -1.76 16.68 -16.16
C ASP A 147 -3.13 16.76 -15.44
N ALA A 148 -3.80 15.64 -15.23
CA ALA A 148 -5.15 15.61 -14.67
C ALA A 148 -5.28 16.16 -13.23
N TYR A 149 -4.19 16.51 -12.56
CA TYR A 149 -4.21 17.17 -11.26
C TYR A 149 -4.15 18.69 -11.35
N LEU A 150 -3.69 19.24 -12.49
CA LEU A 150 -3.65 20.66 -12.73
C LEU A 150 -4.91 21.07 -13.49
N ASP A 151 -5.61 22.07 -12.99
CA ASP A 151 -6.69 22.72 -13.69
C ASP A 151 -6.09 23.87 -14.54
N ASP A 152 -6.82 24.39 -15.55
CA ASP A 152 -6.33 25.43 -16.47
C ASP A 152 -5.89 26.73 -15.79
N ASP A 153 -6.38 26.96 -14.57
CA ASP A 153 -6.08 28.13 -13.73
C ASP A 153 -5.17 27.78 -12.53
N ALA A 154 -4.44 26.65 -12.62
CA ALA A 154 -3.54 26.21 -11.56
C ALA A 154 -2.51 27.29 -11.20
N SER A 155 -2.33 27.51 -9.90
CA SER A 155 -1.35 28.44 -9.36
C SER A 155 0.09 27.93 -9.52
N ASP A 156 1.07 28.84 -9.46
CA ASP A 156 2.49 28.47 -9.46
C ASP A 156 2.85 27.46 -8.36
N ALA A 157 2.16 27.53 -7.22
CA ALA A 157 2.37 26.58 -6.12
C ALA A 157 1.88 25.17 -6.45
N GLU A 158 0.77 25.04 -7.15
CA GLU A 158 0.26 23.74 -7.60
C GLU A 158 1.17 23.14 -8.68
N ILE A 159 1.63 23.95 -9.63
CA ILE A 159 2.60 23.54 -10.64
C ILE A 159 3.90 23.05 -10.00
N GLU A 160 4.41 23.75 -8.99
CA GLU A 160 5.64 23.36 -8.27
C GLU A 160 5.46 22.05 -7.48
N ILE A 161 4.31 21.84 -6.83
CA ILE A 161 4.00 20.60 -6.14
C ILE A 161 4.00 19.41 -7.12
N GLU A 162 3.33 19.53 -8.27
CA GLU A 162 3.30 18.48 -9.29
C GLU A 162 4.69 18.24 -9.89
N ARG A 163 5.52 19.27 -10.04
CA ARG A 163 6.91 19.12 -10.44
C ARG A 163 7.70 18.30 -9.44
N LEU A 164 7.63 18.60 -8.15
CA LEU A 164 8.26 17.83 -7.07
C LEU A 164 7.77 16.38 -7.05
N VAL A 165 6.48 16.15 -7.30
CA VAL A 165 5.91 14.80 -7.42
C VAL A 165 6.52 14.06 -8.60
N ASN A 166 6.66 14.70 -9.76
CA ASN A 166 7.27 14.07 -10.93
C ASN A 166 8.75 13.76 -10.71
N GLU A 167 9.51 14.67 -10.10
CA GLU A 167 10.94 14.47 -9.79
C GLU A 167 11.17 13.34 -8.77
N TYR A 168 10.49 13.40 -7.63
CA TYR A 168 10.84 12.55 -6.49
C TYR A 168 9.91 11.35 -6.32
N HIS A 169 8.61 11.49 -6.53
CA HIS A 169 7.70 10.36 -6.42
C HIS A 169 7.85 9.43 -7.64
N TRP A 170 7.70 9.98 -8.84
CA TRP A 170 7.78 9.19 -10.06
C TRP A 170 9.22 8.90 -10.49
N GLY A 171 10.10 9.90 -10.48
CA GLY A 171 11.49 9.79 -10.94
C GLY A 171 12.39 9.03 -9.96
N ALA A 172 12.27 9.28 -8.66
CA ALA A 172 13.16 8.67 -7.67
C ALA A 172 12.57 7.42 -6.99
N ILE A 173 11.24 7.36 -6.74
CA ILE A 173 10.64 6.23 -6.01
C ILE A 173 10.09 5.16 -6.95
N TYR A 174 9.31 5.51 -7.97
CA TYR A 174 8.68 4.51 -8.86
C TYR A 174 9.67 3.81 -9.80
N THR A 175 10.86 4.35 -9.97
CA THR A 175 11.95 3.73 -10.74
C THR A 175 12.75 2.70 -9.94
N ARG A 176 12.56 2.62 -8.62
CA ARG A 176 13.29 1.71 -7.74
C ARG A 176 12.86 0.24 -7.98
N PRO A 177 13.78 -0.74 -7.77
CA PRO A 177 13.46 -2.17 -7.82
C PRO A 177 12.62 -2.60 -6.61
N HIS A 178 12.52 -3.86 -6.32
CA HIS A 178 11.93 -4.54 -5.16
C HIS A 178 10.40 -4.64 -5.13
N LEU A 179 9.64 -3.73 -5.77
CA LEU A 179 8.20 -3.88 -5.99
C LEU A 179 7.89 -3.80 -7.48
N SER A 180 7.06 -4.69 -7.96
CA SER A 180 6.47 -4.60 -9.30
C SER A 180 5.48 -3.43 -9.40
N ALA A 181 5.16 -3.00 -10.61
CA ALA A 181 4.18 -1.94 -10.85
C ALA A 181 2.80 -2.27 -10.23
N LYS A 182 2.36 -3.54 -10.28
CA LYS A 182 1.13 -3.99 -9.64
C LYS A 182 1.20 -3.89 -8.10
N GLU A 183 2.30 -4.30 -7.49
CA GLU A 183 2.48 -4.19 -6.04
C GLU A 183 2.49 -2.72 -5.59
N ARG A 184 3.11 -1.81 -6.36
CA ARG A 184 3.04 -0.36 -6.11
C ARG A 184 1.62 0.19 -6.23
N ALA A 185 0.84 -0.28 -7.22
CA ALA A 185 -0.58 0.06 -7.33
C ALA A 185 -1.39 -0.44 -6.13
N MET A 186 -1.13 -1.65 -5.65
CA MET A 186 -1.77 -2.20 -4.44
C MET A 186 -1.45 -1.36 -3.20
N CYS A 187 -0.20 -0.94 -3.00
CA CYS A 187 0.18 -0.03 -1.91
C CYS A 187 -0.65 1.27 -1.95
N SER A 188 -0.72 1.90 -3.12
CA SER A 188 -1.42 3.16 -3.32
C SER A 188 -2.93 3.04 -3.08
N LEU A 189 -3.56 2.01 -3.66
CA LEU A 189 -4.99 1.73 -3.48
C LEU A 189 -5.34 1.44 -2.02
N ALA A 190 -4.51 0.63 -1.33
CA ALA A 190 -4.70 0.29 0.07
C ALA A 190 -4.57 1.53 0.98
N ALA A 191 -3.55 2.36 0.77
CA ALA A 191 -3.33 3.56 1.57
C ALA A 191 -4.44 4.60 1.36
N LEU A 192 -4.81 4.91 0.12
CA LEU A 192 -5.86 5.89 -0.18
C LEU A 192 -7.24 5.45 0.30
N SER A 193 -7.56 4.15 0.18
CA SER A 193 -8.84 3.63 0.68
C SER A 193 -8.96 3.72 2.19
N ALA A 194 -7.86 3.77 2.93
CA ALA A 194 -7.87 3.92 4.38
C ALA A 194 -8.28 5.32 4.82
N VAL A 195 -7.85 6.35 4.10
CA VAL A 195 -8.12 7.76 4.44
C VAL A 195 -9.55 8.17 4.05
N GLY A 196 -10.12 7.62 2.98
CA GLY A 196 -11.55 7.67 2.67
C GLY A 196 -12.12 8.98 2.11
N VAL A 197 -11.28 9.99 1.81
CA VAL A 197 -11.73 11.35 1.41
C VAL A 197 -11.24 11.79 0.02
N TYR A 198 -10.62 10.90 -0.74
CA TYR A 198 -9.94 11.23 -1.99
C TYR A 198 -10.50 10.47 -3.19
N ASP A 199 -11.81 10.63 -3.48
CA ASP A 199 -12.48 9.89 -4.57
C ASP A 199 -11.80 10.10 -5.94
N ARG A 200 -11.34 11.33 -6.27
CA ARG A 200 -10.61 11.64 -7.51
C ARG A 200 -9.29 10.86 -7.59
N GLN A 201 -8.52 10.84 -6.51
CA GLN A 201 -7.25 10.14 -6.43
C GLN A 201 -7.44 8.62 -6.47
N VAL A 202 -8.44 8.09 -5.76
CA VAL A 202 -8.78 6.66 -5.81
C VAL A 202 -9.19 6.25 -7.22
N ARG A 203 -10.04 7.04 -7.91
CA ARG A 203 -10.42 6.81 -9.30
C ARG A 203 -9.19 6.69 -10.19
N ARG A 204 -8.29 7.66 -10.12
CA ARG A 204 -7.07 7.70 -10.94
C ARG A 204 -6.17 6.49 -10.65
N ARG A 205 -6.02 6.07 -9.39
CA ARG A 205 -5.24 4.87 -9.05
C ARG A 205 -5.89 3.59 -9.56
N ILE A 206 -7.21 3.50 -9.61
CA ILE A 206 -7.94 2.40 -10.23
C ILE A 206 -7.68 2.36 -11.75
N ASP A 207 -7.76 3.49 -12.43
CA ASP A 207 -7.45 3.60 -13.86
C ASP A 207 -6.02 3.12 -14.15
N GLY A 208 -5.04 3.59 -13.36
CA GLY A 208 -3.65 3.15 -13.47
C GLY A 208 -3.48 1.66 -13.20
N ALA A 209 -4.11 1.12 -12.17
CA ALA A 209 -4.05 -0.30 -11.84
C ALA A 209 -4.60 -1.18 -13.00
N LEU A 210 -5.69 -0.77 -13.62
CA LEU A 210 -6.24 -1.43 -14.82
C LEU A 210 -5.26 -1.37 -15.99
N LYS A 211 -4.63 -0.22 -16.23
CA LYS A 211 -3.61 -0.05 -17.29
C LYS A 211 -2.40 -0.94 -17.06
N LEU A 212 -2.00 -1.15 -15.81
CA LEU A 212 -0.93 -2.06 -15.41
C LEU A 212 -1.34 -3.55 -15.47
N GLY A 213 -2.57 -3.85 -15.90
CA GLY A 213 -3.08 -5.20 -16.09
C GLY A 213 -3.62 -5.86 -14.81
N MET A 214 -3.97 -5.08 -13.78
CA MET A 214 -4.81 -5.60 -12.70
C MET A 214 -6.24 -5.79 -13.19
N THR A 215 -6.84 -6.91 -12.81
CA THR A 215 -8.26 -7.17 -13.09
C THR A 215 -9.17 -6.38 -12.13
N PRO A 216 -10.43 -6.10 -12.51
CA PRO A 216 -11.43 -5.53 -11.59
C PRO A 216 -11.55 -6.33 -10.30
N SER A 217 -11.46 -7.66 -10.37
CA SER A 217 -11.52 -8.54 -9.21
C SER A 217 -10.33 -8.33 -8.26
N GLU A 218 -9.09 -8.27 -8.78
CA GLU A 218 -7.89 -7.99 -7.96
C GLU A 218 -8.00 -6.62 -7.26
N ILE A 219 -8.47 -5.59 -7.95
CA ILE A 219 -8.68 -4.25 -7.37
C ILE A 219 -9.69 -4.30 -6.22
N LEU A 220 -10.83 -4.99 -6.40
CA LEU A 220 -11.81 -5.15 -5.33
C LEU A 220 -11.26 -5.96 -4.15
N GLU A 221 -10.41 -6.96 -4.41
CA GLU A 221 -9.76 -7.75 -3.36
C GLU A 221 -8.80 -6.90 -2.51
N VAL A 222 -8.12 -5.89 -3.08
CA VAL A 222 -7.34 -4.92 -2.28
C VAL A 222 -8.26 -4.23 -1.27
N PHE A 223 -9.40 -3.70 -1.71
CA PHE A 223 -10.34 -2.99 -0.83
C PHE A 223 -10.96 -3.93 0.22
N ILE A 224 -11.33 -5.16 -0.17
CA ILE A 224 -11.85 -6.16 0.77
C ILE A 224 -10.79 -6.52 1.82
N GLN A 225 -9.53 -6.67 1.42
CA GLN A 225 -8.43 -7.00 2.34
C GLN A 225 -8.27 -5.95 3.43
N VAL A 226 -8.38 -4.67 3.09
CA VAL A 226 -8.13 -3.58 4.04
C VAL A 226 -9.35 -3.17 4.86
N MET A 227 -10.53 -3.72 4.59
CA MET A 227 -11.81 -3.32 5.20
C MET A 227 -11.81 -3.31 6.72
N LEU A 228 -11.25 -4.33 7.37
CA LEU A 228 -11.20 -4.42 8.85
C LEU A 228 -9.94 -3.78 9.46
N TYR A 229 -9.06 -3.24 8.65
CA TYR A 229 -7.88 -2.46 9.08
C TYR A 229 -8.11 -0.95 8.92
N GLY A 230 -8.73 -0.53 7.82
CA GLY A 230 -9.01 0.86 7.49
C GLY A 230 -10.44 1.32 7.81
N GLY A 231 -11.35 0.38 8.02
CA GLY A 231 -12.77 0.67 8.30
C GLY A 231 -13.70 0.43 7.11
N TYR A 232 -14.93 0.02 7.44
CA TYR A 232 -15.95 -0.34 6.45
C TYR A 232 -16.37 0.83 5.55
N PHE A 233 -16.59 2.01 6.10
CA PHE A 233 -17.17 3.12 5.32
C PHE A 233 -16.21 3.68 4.27
N SER A 234 -14.94 3.82 4.58
CA SER A 234 -13.90 4.23 3.64
C SER A 234 -13.72 3.20 2.51
N THR A 235 -13.66 1.93 2.87
CA THR A 235 -13.60 0.81 1.91
C THR A 235 -14.82 0.78 1.00
N ARG A 236 -16.02 0.99 1.54
CA ARG A 236 -17.25 1.03 0.75
C ARG A 236 -17.24 2.20 -0.24
N SER A 237 -16.71 3.37 0.13
CA SER A 237 -16.55 4.50 -0.79
C SER A 237 -15.60 4.13 -1.93
N ALA A 238 -14.45 3.54 -1.65
CA ALA A 238 -13.50 3.10 -2.67
C ALA A 238 -14.12 2.06 -3.63
N ILE A 239 -14.90 1.10 -3.13
CA ILE A 239 -15.62 0.14 -3.97
C ILE A 239 -16.66 0.85 -4.86
N ARG A 240 -17.34 1.88 -4.37
CA ARG A 240 -18.30 2.66 -5.17
C ARG A 240 -17.59 3.37 -6.33
N VAL A 241 -16.44 3.99 -6.07
CA VAL A 241 -15.61 4.61 -7.09
C VAL A 241 -15.15 3.58 -8.12
N ALA A 242 -14.67 2.41 -7.68
CA ALA A 242 -14.25 1.33 -8.58
C ALA A 242 -15.37 0.87 -9.50
N ARG A 243 -16.57 0.68 -8.98
CA ARG A 243 -17.74 0.30 -9.79
C ARG A 243 -18.09 1.33 -10.86
N SER A 244 -17.97 2.63 -10.56
CA SER A 244 -18.16 3.69 -11.56
C SER A 244 -17.13 3.59 -12.69
N VAL A 245 -15.85 3.45 -12.33
CA VAL A 245 -14.76 3.29 -13.31
C VAL A 245 -14.96 2.04 -14.17
N PHE A 246 -15.31 0.91 -13.57
CA PHE A 246 -15.55 -0.33 -14.32
C PHE A 246 -16.72 -0.20 -15.28
N ALA A 247 -17.83 0.40 -14.85
CA ALA A 247 -19.01 0.62 -15.70
C ALA A 247 -18.69 1.52 -16.90
N GLU A 248 -17.95 2.62 -16.70
CA GLU A 248 -17.51 3.53 -17.76
C GLU A 248 -16.62 2.85 -18.81
N LYS A 249 -15.83 1.86 -18.37
CA LYS A 249 -14.94 1.07 -19.24
C LYS A 249 -15.60 -0.21 -19.80
N GLY A 250 -16.87 -0.47 -19.50
CA GLY A 250 -17.56 -1.68 -19.91
C GLY A 250 -16.98 -2.97 -19.30
N LEU A 251 -16.34 -2.87 -18.13
CA LEU A 251 -15.74 -4.02 -17.45
C LEU A 251 -16.75 -4.65 -16.48
N THR A 252 -16.81 -5.98 -16.48
CA THR A 252 -17.61 -6.78 -15.54
C THR A 252 -16.73 -7.33 -14.42
N VAL A 253 -17.31 -7.55 -13.24
CA VAL A 253 -16.65 -8.13 -12.06
C VAL A 253 -17.16 -9.55 -11.82
#